data_f78ebd1dfa9d7827914f57a81f6c51eb
#
_entry.id   f78ebd1dfa9d7827914f57a81f6c51eb
#
_cell.length_a   1.000
_cell.length_b   1.000
_cell.length_c   1.000
_cell.angle_alpha   90.00
_cell.angle_beta   90.00
_cell.angle_gamma   90.00
#
_symmetry.space_group_name_H-M   'P 1'
#
loop_
_entity.id
_entity.type
_entity.pdbx_description
1 polymer ?
#
loop_
_entity_poly.entity_id
_entity_poly.type
_entity_poly.pdbx_seq_one_letter_code
_entity_poly.pdbx_strand_id
1 'polypeptide(L)'
;KYRRYRKADGSLMEDVTSIFNPSSKYITVDRTRGRVTIYGYNSATGSYDTPIKSMICSVGNPISYTAAGTYKIGWQLKKKQMRGEDYVCWAPYVSQIYDAVYFHGVASSTPDLNMISAVDFNSLGSPMSHGCVRLTAIDAKWIYDNVSSGTTVRIGDNLDYPLTNPTRYT
;
A
#
# COMPACT_ATOMS: atom_id res chain seq x y z
N LYS A 1 -11.75 -25.16 12.14
CA LYS A 1 -12.73 -24.09 12.47
C LYS A 1 -12.96 -23.25 11.21
N TYR A 2 -14.14 -23.35 10.61
CA TYR A 2 -14.53 -22.50 9.47
C TYR A 2 -14.92 -21.13 10.00
N ARG A 3 -14.25 -20.05 9.50
CA ARG A 3 -14.71 -18.68 9.74
C ARG A 3 -15.91 -18.40 8.84
N ARG A 4 -17.03 -18.03 9.44
CA ARG A 4 -18.20 -17.56 8.71
C ARG A 4 -18.10 -16.04 8.59
N TYR A 5 -18.17 -15.54 7.37
CA TYR A 5 -18.18 -14.10 7.10
C TYR A 5 -19.64 -13.62 7.06
N ARG A 6 -19.88 -12.43 7.62
CA ARG A 6 -21.21 -11.81 7.65
C ARG A 6 -21.17 -10.46 6.96
N LYS A 7 -22.26 -10.11 6.29
CA LYS A 7 -22.52 -8.77 5.78
C LYS A 7 -22.76 -7.80 6.95
N ALA A 8 -22.76 -6.49 6.65
CA ALA A 8 -23.03 -5.46 7.67
C ALA A 8 -24.41 -5.59 8.33
N ASP A 9 -25.39 -6.19 7.66
CA ASP A 9 -26.73 -6.50 8.17
C ASP A 9 -26.78 -7.76 9.06
N GLY A 10 -25.64 -8.42 9.28
CA GLY A 10 -25.51 -9.63 10.08
C GLY A 10 -25.81 -10.94 9.32
N SER A 11 -26.30 -10.90 8.08
CA SER A 11 -26.54 -12.09 7.26
C SER A 11 -25.24 -12.77 6.84
N LEU A 12 -25.28 -14.07 6.53
CA LEU A 12 -24.13 -14.81 6.04
C LEU A 12 -23.77 -14.36 4.61
N MET A 13 -22.49 -14.21 4.35
CA MET A 13 -21.99 -14.06 2.99
C MET A 13 -21.98 -15.43 2.32
N GLU A 14 -22.77 -15.60 1.27
CA GLU A 14 -22.79 -16.83 0.45
C GLU A 14 -21.59 -16.89 -0.49
N ASP A 15 -21.15 -15.73 -1.00
CA ASP A 15 -19.94 -15.62 -1.81
C ASP A 15 -18.86 -14.82 -1.06
N VAL A 16 -17.83 -15.54 -0.63
CA VAL A 16 -16.64 -14.98 0.02
C VAL A 16 -15.48 -14.80 -0.96
N THR A 17 -15.66 -15.14 -2.21
CA THR A 17 -14.60 -15.11 -3.25
C THR A 17 -14.03 -13.70 -3.39
N SER A 18 -14.88 -12.68 -3.29
CA SER A 18 -14.45 -11.29 -3.38
C SER A 18 -13.53 -10.86 -2.23
N ILE A 19 -13.68 -11.48 -1.04
CA ILE A 19 -12.81 -11.19 0.12
C ILE A 19 -11.41 -11.78 -0.10
N PHE A 20 -11.34 -12.95 -0.73
CA PHE A 20 -10.09 -13.69 -0.93
C PHE A 20 -9.50 -13.52 -2.32
N ASN A 21 -10.24 -12.95 -3.27
CA ASN A 21 -9.72 -12.68 -4.60
C ASN A 21 -8.83 -11.42 -4.58
N PRO A 22 -7.51 -11.54 -4.80
CA PRO A 22 -6.60 -10.39 -4.81
C PRO A 22 -6.99 -9.31 -5.82
N SER A 23 -7.62 -9.68 -6.96
CA SER A 23 -8.08 -8.75 -7.99
C SER A 23 -9.31 -7.94 -7.59
N SER A 24 -10.02 -8.30 -6.51
CA SER A 24 -11.22 -7.61 -6.02
C SER A 24 -10.92 -6.51 -5.00
N LYS A 25 -9.78 -5.85 -5.12
CA LYS A 25 -9.35 -4.77 -4.23
C LYS A 25 -9.19 -3.46 -4.98
N TYR A 26 -9.29 -2.38 -4.22
CA TYR A 26 -9.04 -1.02 -4.67
C TYR A 26 -8.18 -0.31 -3.63
N ILE A 27 -7.18 0.43 -4.07
CA ILE A 27 -6.22 1.08 -3.20
C ILE A 27 -6.33 2.60 -3.35
N THR A 28 -6.32 3.32 -2.23
CA THR A 28 -6.13 4.77 -2.23
C THR A 28 -4.82 5.13 -1.53
N VAL A 29 -4.14 6.13 -2.05
CA VAL A 29 -2.95 6.74 -1.45
C VAL A 29 -3.24 8.22 -1.22
N ASP A 30 -3.36 8.63 0.04
CA ASP A 30 -3.49 10.03 0.41
C ASP A 30 -2.10 10.62 0.68
N ARG A 31 -1.67 11.51 -0.21
CA ARG A 31 -0.34 12.12 -0.16
C ARG A 31 -0.19 13.10 0.99
N THR A 32 -1.25 13.84 1.32
CA THR A 32 -1.21 14.90 2.34
C THR A 32 -1.15 14.35 3.74
N ARG A 33 -1.74 13.17 3.97
CA ARG A 33 -1.81 12.54 5.30
C ARG A 33 -0.91 11.31 5.44
N GLY A 34 -0.20 10.91 4.38
CA GLY A 34 0.68 9.75 4.40
C GLY A 34 -0.07 8.44 4.70
N ARG A 35 -1.14 8.17 3.94
CA ARG A 35 -2.04 7.04 4.16
C ARG A 35 -2.23 6.21 2.92
N VAL A 36 -2.20 4.89 3.09
CA VAL A 36 -2.72 3.92 2.13
C VAL A 36 -3.94 3.25 2.73
N THR A 37 -5.05 3.21 2.01
CA THR A 37 -6.24 2.45 2.41
C THR A 37 -6.56 1.41 1.35
N ILE A 38 -6.83 0.20 1.80
CA ILE A 38 -7.24 -0.93 0.96
C ILE A 38 -8.73 -1.15 1.15
N TYR A 39 -9.45 -1.20 0.04
CA TYR A 39 -10.89 -1.49 0.00
C TYR A 39 -11.14 -2.81 -0.70
N GLY A 40 -12.13 -3.55 -0.19
CA GLY A 40 -12.73 -4.70 -0.86
C GLY A 40 -13.98 -4.32 -1.62
N TYR A 41 -14.37 -5.15 -2.57
CA TYR A 41 -15.63 -5.01 -3.29
C TYR A 41 -16.80 -5.37 -2.40
N ASN A 42 -17.82 -4.53 -2.41
CA ASN A 42 -19.08 -4.73 -1.69
C ASN A 42 -20.19 -5.04 -2.71
N SER A 43 -20.64 -6.29 -2.75
CA SER A 43 -21.68 -6.72 -3.69
C SER A 43 -23.04 -6.08 -3.41
N ALA A 44 -23.29 -5.62 -2.18
CA ALA A 44 -24.55 -4.95 -1.83
C ALA A 44 -24.65 -3.53 -2.41
N THR A 45 -23.52 -2.82 -2.53
CA THR A 45 -23.45 -1.47 -3.10
C THR A 45 -22.93 -1.45 -4.54
N GLY A 46 -22.33 -2.54 -5.00
CA GLY A 46 -21.70 -2.63 -6.33
C GLY A 46 -20.40 -1.82 -6.44
N SER A 47 -19.76 -1.49 -5.33
CA SER A 47 -18.56 -0.65 -5.30
C SER A 47 -17.48 -1.15 -4.32
N TYR A 48 -16.29 -0.55 -4.42
CA TYR A 48 -15.16 -0.82 -3.52
C TYR A 48 -15.24 0.11 -2.30
N ASP A 49 -16.16 -0.16 -1.39
CA ASP A 49 -16.41 0.67 -0.21
C ASP A 49 -16.24 -0.05 1.12
N THR A 50 -15.80 -1.31 1.10
CA THR A 50 -15.51 -2.09 2.31
C THR A 50 -14.06 -1.91 2.72
N PRO A 51 -13.76 -1.11 3.76
CA PRO A 51 -12.37 -0.90 4.18
C PRO A 51 -11.80 -2.18 4.80
N ILE A 52 -10.64 -2.60 4.29
CA ILE A 52 -9.94 -3.81 4.74
C ILE A 52 -8.76 -3.47 5.64
N LYS A 53 -7.95 -2.49 5.22
CA LYS A 53 -6.70 -2.17 5.89
C LYS A 53 -6.29 -0.72 5.66
N SER A 54 -5.74 -0.10 6.69
CA SER A 54 -5.10 1.21 6.61
C SER A 54 -3.61 1.07 6.97
N MET A 55 -2.75 1.76 6.22
CA MET A 55 -1.30 1.70 6.38
C MET A 55 -0.74 3.12 6.43
N ILE A 56 0.28 3.32 7.26
CA ILE A 56 1.06 4.55 7.23
C ILE A 56 2.04 4.51 6.06
N CYS A 57 2.21 5.62 5.34
CA CYS A 57 3.17 5.68 4.25
C CYS A 57 3.90 7.02 4.17
N SER A 58 5.05 7.00 3.52
CA SER A 58 5.74 8.20 3.05
C SER A 58 5.67 8.28 1.53
N VAL A 59 5.34 9.46 1.03
CA VAL A 59 5.32 9.79 -0.39
C VAL A 59 6.49 10.71 -0.74
N GLY A 60 6.57 11.16 -1.99
CA GLY A 60 7.61 12.06 -2.46
C GLY A 60 7.69 13.37 -1.69
N ASN A 61 8.88 13.92 -1.59
CA ASN A 61 9.14 15.27 -1.10
C ASN A 61 9.91 16.05 -2.17
N PRO A 62 9.24 17.01 -2.84
CA PRO A 62 7.83 17.42 -2.66
C PRO A 62 6.81 16.34 -3.04
N ILE A 63 5.58 16.47 -2.53
CA ILE A 63 4.51 15.46 -2.74
C ILE A 63 4.16 15.25 -4.23
N SER A 64 4.48 16.24 -5.08
CA SER A 64 4.31 16.16 -6.55
C SER A 64 5.15 15.07 -7.20
N TYR A 65 6.22 14.60 -6.56
CA TYR A 65 7.02 13.47 -7.06
C TYR A 65 6.24 12.14 -7.03
N THR A 66 5.22 12.05 -6.17
CA THR A 66 4.20 10.98 -6.25
C THR A 66 2.99 11.57 -6.95
N ALA A 67 2.90 11.43 -8.27
CA ALA A 67 1.87 12.11 -9.07
C ALA A 67 0.47 11.64 -8.70
N ALA A 68 -0.46 12.59 -8.53
CA ALA A 68 -1.87 12.27 -8.37
C ALA A 68 -2.44 11.67 -9.66
N GLY A 69 -3.34 10.71 -9.53
CA GLY A 69 -3.94 10.03 -10.67
C GLY A 69 -4.51 8.66 -10.29
N THR A 70 -4.95 7.96 -11.32
CA THR A 70 -5.47 6.59 -11.21
C THR A 70 -4.58 5.67 -12.03
N TYR A 71 -4.04 4.66 -11.36
CA TYR A 71 -3.05 3.73 -11.90
C TYR A 71 -3.49 2.28 -11.66
N LYS A 72 -2.69 1.33 -12.13
CA LYS A 72 -2.90 -0.09 -11.88
C LYS A 72 -1.59 -0.74 -11.44
N ILE A 73 -1.67 -1.61 -10.43
CA ILE A 73 -0.51 -2.42 -10.02
C ILE A 73 0.03 -3.18 -11.25
N GLY A 74 1.30 -2.99 -11.50
CA GLY A 74 2.05 -3.69 -12.55
C GLY A 74 2.72 -4.96 -12.01
N TRP A 75 4.03 -5.08 -12.26
CA TRP A 75 4.84 -6.20 -11.76
C TRP A 75 5.13 -6.08 -10.26
N GLN A 76 5.42 -7.22 -9.64
CA GLN A 76 5.74 -7.31 -8.22
C GLN A 76 6.98 -8.18 -7.99
N LEU A 77 7.85 -7.76 -7.06
CA LEU A 77 9.08 -8.46 -6.69
C LEU A 77 9.23 -8.52 -5.17
N LYS A 78 9.76 -9.64 -4.64
CA LYS A 78 10.08 -9.75 -3.21
C LYS A 78 11.16 -8.77 -2.76
N LYS A 79 12.10 -8.49 -3.65
CA LYS A 79 13.22 -7.57 -3.41
C LYS A 79 13.65 -6.92 -4.71
N LYS A 80 13.99 -5.64 -4.66
CA LYS A 80 14.52 -4.90 -5.79
C LYS A 80 15.69 -4.04 -5.34
N GLN A 81 16.79 -4.09 -6.09
CA GLN A 81 17.83 -3.08 -5.98
C GLN A 81 17.31 -1.77 -6.59
N MET A 82 17.47 -0.70 -5.85
CA MET A 82 17.13 0.65 -6.26
C MET A 82 18.41 1.48 -6.35
N ARG A 83 18.53 2.27 -7.38
CA ARG A 83 19.68 3.15 -7.61
C ARG A 83 19.20 4.56 -7.88
N GLY A 84 19.78 5.53 -7.21
CA GLY A 84 19.77 6.94 -7.59
C GLY A 84 21.17 7.36 -8.01
N GLU A 85 21.36 8.66 -8.22
CA GLU A 85 22.65 9.22 -8.62
C GLU A 85 23.74 8.94 -7.58
N ASP A 86 23.40 9.10 -6.30
CA ASP A 86 24.34 8.99 -5.17
C ASP A 86 24.03 7.86 -4.18
N TYR A 87 23.10 6.93 -4.50
CA TYR A 87 22.76 5.86 -3.58
C TYR A 87 22.43 4.53 -4.27
N VAL A 88 22.67 3.45 -3.54
CA VAL A 88 22.18 2.10 -3.84
C VAL A 88 21.54 1.55 -2.59
N CYS A 89 20.32 1.03 -2.72
CA CYS A 89 19.61 0.38 -1.63
C CYS A 89 18.76 -0.80 -2.14
N TRP A 90 18.25 -1.60 -1.23
CA TRP A 90 17.40 -2.75 -1.53
C TRP A 90 16.06 -2.59 -0.85
N ALA A 91 15.01 -2.55 -1.65
CA ALA A 91 13.64 -2.41 -1.19
C ALA A 91 12.97 -3.78 -1.07
N PRO A 92 12.35 -4.11 0.09
CA PRO A 92 11.55 -5.33 0.22
C PRO A 92 10.14 -5.15 -0.33
N TYR A 93 9.59 -6.21 -0.91
CA TYR A 93 8.19 -6.34 -1.33
C TYR A 93 7.70 -5.19 -2.20
N VAL A 94 8.25 -5.11 -3.39
CA VAL A 94 8.01 -4.03 -4.35
C VAL A 94 6.80 -4.35 -5.21
N SER A 95 5.86 -3.41 -5.32
CA SER A 95 4.71 -3.47 -6.23
C SER A 95 4.68 -2.19 -7.06
N GLN A 96 4.80 -2.31 -8.38
CA GLN A 96 4.82 -1.16 -9.28
C GLN A 96 3.45 -0.49 -9.31
N ILE A 97 3.42 0.84 -9.22
CA ILE A 97 2.22 1.66 -9.39
C ILE A 97 2.22 2.26 -10.81
N TYR A 98 3.26 2.99 -11.16
CA TYR A 98 3.52 3.52 -12.52
C TYR A 98 5.01 3.82 -12.67
N ASP A 99 5.54 3.80 -13.86
CA ASP A 99 6.94 4.11 -14.19
C ASP A 99 7.94 3.54 -13.16
N ALA A 100 8.68 4.41 -12.48
CA ALA A 100 9.61 4.07 -11.40
C ALA A 100 9.04 4.36 -10.01
N VAL A 101 7.73 4.47 -9.87
CA VAL A 101 7.04 4.67 -8.58
C VAL A 101 6.42 3.36 -8.11
N TYR A 102 6.78 2.96 -6.90
CA TYR A 102 6.44 1.67 -6.31
C TYR A 102 5.88 1.81 -4.90
N PHE A 103 5.01 0.87 -4.49
CA PHE A 103 4.90 0.49 -3.08
C PHE A 103 6.09 -0.36 -2.70
N HIS A 104 6.73 -0.09 -1.58
CA HIS A 104 7.80 -0.93 -1.04
C HIS A 104 8.02 -0.68 0.45
N GLY A 105 8.57 -1.64 1.16
CA GLY A 105 9.01 -1.43 2.55
C GLY A 105 10.22 -0.51 2.63
N VAL A 106 10.44 0.11 3.79
CA VAL A 106 11.64 0.92 4.03
C VAL A 106 12.87 0.16 3.56
N ALA A 107 13.69 0.82 2.76
CA ALA A 107 14.83 0.18 2.11
C ALA A 107 15.98 -0.08 3.08
N SER A 108 16.76 -1.11 2.75
CA SER A 108 18.01 -1.48 3.44
C SER A 108 19.20 -1.02 2.63
N SER A 109 20.29 -0.68 3.31
CA SER A 109 21.58 -0.42 2.67
C SER A 109 22.30 -1.71 2.22
N THR A 110 21.81 -2.88 2.64
CA THR A 110 22.38 -4.19 2.32
C THR A 110 21.38 -5.12 1.65
N PRO A 111 21.82 -6.03 0.78
CA PRO A 111 20.95 -6.91 0.02
C PRO A 111 20.21 -7.98 0.85
N ASP A 112 20.64 -8.26 2.06
CA ASP A 112 20.00 -9.18 3.01
C ASP A 112 18.86 -8.52 3.82
N LEU A 113 18.61 -7.22 3.61
CA LEU A 113 17.52 -6.45 4.21
C LEU A 113 17.59 -6.29 5.74
N ASN A 114 18.75 -6.45 6.35
CA ASN A 114 18.93 -6.35 7.79
C ASN A 114 19.40 -4.96 8.27
N MET A 115 19.68 -4.04 7.36
CA MET A 115 20.18 -2.68 7.63
C MET A 115 19.21 -1.63 7.11
N ILE A 116 17.98 -1.62 7.65
CA ILE A 116 16.98 -0.62 7.29
C ILE A 116 17.33 0.76 7.88
N SER A 117 16.99 1.82 7.16
CA SER A 117 17.16 3.19 7.61
C SER A 117 16.20 3.51 8.76
N ALA A 118 16.74 3.71 9.97
CA ALA A 118 15.95 4.13 11.12
C ALA A 118 15.30 5.52 10.88
N VAL A 119 15.99 6.42 10.19
CA VAL A 119 15.47 7.75 9.83
C VAL A 119 14.25 7.60 8.91
N ASP A 120 14.36 6.80 7.86
CA ASP A 120 13.25 6.57 6.93
C ASP A 120 12.06 5.87 7.61
N PHE A 121 12.33 4.90 8.50
CA PHE A 121 11.29 4.22 9.25
C PHE A 121 10.54 5.17 10.20
N ASN A 122 11.27 5.97 10.97
CA ASN A 122 10.69 6.92 11.92
C ASN A 122 9.96 8.08 11.22
N SER A 123 10.24 8.33 9.96
CA SER A 123 9.62 9.39 9.16
C SER A 123 8.38 8.92 8.38
N LEU A 124 7.99 7.64 8.50
CA LEU A 124 6.75 7.16 7.88
C LEU A 124 5.56 8.01 8.32
N GLY A 125 4.73 8.40 7.36
CA GLY A 125 3.61 9.32 7.54
C GLY A 125 3.92 10.76 7.13
N SER A 126 5.17 11.06 6.78
CA SER A 126 5.61 12.36 6.28
C SER A 126 6.19 12.23 4.88
N PRO A 127 6.06 13.24 4.00
CA PRO A 127 6.70 13.23 2.68
C PRO A 127 8.23 13.22 2.83
N MET A 128 8.92 12.24 2.21
CA MET A 128 10.38 12.18 2.26
C MET A 128 11.02 11.25 1.20
N SER A 129 10.25 10.65 0.32
CA SER A 129 10.80 9.80 -0.73
C SER A 129 11.13 10.59 -1.99
N HIS A 130 11.75 9.94 -2.98
CA HIS A 130 11.96 10.49 -4.33
C HIS A 130 10.76 10.23 -5.26
N GLY A 131 9.63 9.76 -4.72
CA GLY A 131 8.39 9.48 -5.47
C GLY A 131 7.71 8.18 -5.07
N CYS A 132 8.44 7.16 -4.65
CA CYS A 132 7.86 5.90 -4.20
C CYS A 132 7.01 6.05 -2.94
N VAL A 133 6.03 5.18 -2.78
CA VAL A 133 5.19 5.07 -1.59
C VAL A 133 5.85 4.06 -0.63
N ARG A 134 6.58 4.59 0.35
CA ARG A 134 7.29 3.80 1.36
C ARG A 134 6.35 3.37 2.47
N LEU A 135 6.45 2.11 2.87
CA LEU A 135 5.62 1.45 3.88
C LEU A 135 6.51 0.76 4.92
N THR A 136 5.90 0.26 6.00
CA THR A 136 6.57 -0.77 6.79
C THR A 136 6.78 -2.02 5.94
N ALA A 137 7.80 -2.82 6.24
CA ALA A 137 8.04 -4.07 5.51
C ALA A 137 6.84 -5.04 5.59
N ILE A 138 6.13 -5.05 6.73
CA ILE A 138 4.93 -5.87 6.95
C ILE A 138 3.80 -5.43 6.03
N ASP A 139 3.56 -4.12 5.90
CA ASP A 139 2.51 -3.59 5.05
C ASP A 139 2.83 -3.75 3.56
N ALA A 140 4.09 -3.54 3.17
CA ALA A 140 4.53 -3.82 1.81
C ALA A 140 4.39 -5.31 1.44
N LYS A 141 4.74 -6.21 2.39
CA LYS A 141 4.51 -7.65 2.25
C LYS A 141 3.03 -7.97 2.12
N TRP A 142 2.18 -7.32 2.91
CA TRP A 142 0.74 -7.53 2.83
C TRP A 142 0.19 -7.19 1.43
N ILE A 143 0.61 -6.06 0.84
CA ILE A 143 0.25 -5.70 -0.54
C ILE A 143 0.76 -6.77 -1.51
N TYR A 144 2.03 -7.15 -1.39
CA TYR A 144 2.64 -8.15 -2.25
C TYR A 144 1.89 -9.49 -2.23
N ASP A 145 1.46 -9.94 -1.04
CA ASP A 145 0.78 -11.23 -0.85
C ASP A 145 -0.72 -11.21 -1.23
N ASN A 146 -1.38 -10.05 -1.12
CA ASN A 146 -2.86 -9.96 -1.14
C ASN A 146 -3.41 -9.08 -2.27
N VAL A 147 -2.57 -8.40 -3.03
CA VAL A 147 -2.98 -7.52 -4.12
C VAL A 147 -2.34 -8.00 -5.42
N SER A 148 -3.16 -8.24 -6.44
CA SER A 148 -2.67 -8.72 -7.74
C SER A 148 -2.35 -7.55 -8.69
N SER A 149 -1.54 -7.85 -9.72
CA SER A 149 -1.40 -7.01 -10.90
C SER A 149 -2.79 -6.67 -11.48
N GLY A 150 -2.96 -5.44 -11.94
CA GLY A 150 -4.23 -4.92 -12.47
C GLY A 150 -5.13 -4.26 -11.43
N THR A 151 -4.84 -4.40 -10.12
CA THR A 151 -5.59 -3.71 -9.06
C THR A 151 -5.45 -2.19 -9.21
N THR A 152 -6.58 -1.47 -9.12
CA THR A 152 -6.60 -0.03 -9.25
C THR A 152 -6.02 0.67 -8.02
N VAL A 153 -5.17 1.66 -8.26
CA VAL A 153 -4.57 2.54 -7.25
C VAL A 153 -4.92 3.98 -7.58
N ARG A 154 -5.64 4.66 -6.69
CA ARG A 154 -5.88 6.10 -6.77
C ARG A 154 -4.94 6.84 -5.84
N ILE A 155 -4.17 7.75 -6.39
CA ILE A 155 -3.31 8.67 -5.63
C ILE A 155 -3.97 10.05 -5.65
N GLY A 156 -4.12 10.66 -4.49
CA GLY A 156 -4.75 11.98 -4.34
C GLY A 156 -4.44 12.64 -3.01
N ASP A 157 -5.15 13.72 -2.74
CA ASP A 157 -4.99 14.53 -1.54
C ASP A 157 -6.30 14.57 -0.75
N ASN A 158 -6.19 14.58 0.58
CA ASN A 158 -7.33 14.67 1.50
C ASN A 158 -8.43 13.63 1.22
N LEU A 159 -8.03 12.40 0.93
CA LEU A 159 -8.95 11.30 0.68
C LEU A 159 -9.59 10.81 2.00
N ASP A 160 -10.79 10.23 1.91
CA ASP A 160 -11.50 9.73 3.09
C ASP A 160 -10.82 8.56 3.78
N TYR A 161 -10.96 8.50 5.10
CA TYR A 161 -10.46 7.41 5.95
C TYR A 161 -11.59 6.80 6.77
N PRO A 162 -12.12 5.67 6.33
CA PRO A 162 -13.15 4.97 7.11
C PRO A 162 -12.56 4.16 8.28
N LEU A 163 -11.24 3.98 8.33
CA LEU A 163 -10.55 3.26 9.41
C LEU A 163 -9.75 4.20 10.30
N THR A 164 -9.62 3.84 11.57
CA THR A 164 -8.75 4.54 12.51
C THR A 164 -7.31 4.61 12.02
N ASN A 165 -6.61 5.67 12.38
CA ASN A 165 -5.23 5.86 12.02
C ASN A 165 -4.37 4.66 12.47
N PRO A 166 -3.55 4.06 11.60
CA PRO A 166 -2.60 3.05 12.02
C PRO A 166 -1.65 3.64 13.06
N THR A 167 -1.31 2.83 14.06
CA THR A 167 -0.35 3.22 15.10
C THR A 167 1.00 3.51 14.45
N ARG A 168 1.64 4.63 14.79
CA ARG A 168 3.04 4.83 14.48
C ARG A 168 3.86 3.90 15.38
N TYR A 169 4.65 3.07 14.77
CA TYR A 169 5.67 2.32 15.48
C TYR A 169 6.86 3.25 15.71
N THR A 170 7.15 3.51 16.95
CA THR A 170 8.37 4.25 17.37
C THR A 170 9.46 3.27 17.78
#